data_4b701e6eb7196e6240296490ded93591
#
_entry.id   4b701e6eb7196e6240296490ded93591
#
_cell.length_a   1.000
_cell.length_b   1.000
_cell.length_c   1.000
_cell.angle_alpha   90.00
_cell.angle_beta   90.00
_cell.angle_gamma   90.00
#
_symmetry.space_group_name_H-M   'P 1'
#
loop_
_entity.id
_entity.type
_entity.pdbx_description
1 polymer ?
#
loop_
_entity_poly.entity_id
_entity_poly.type
_entity_poly.pdbx_seq_one_letter_code
_entity_poly.pdbx_strand_id
1 'polypeptide(L)'
;MFLPTKQYNEVLTMVNNNSNINRRTFKHLNAYERGMIKALLKEGKSINYIAKELKRAPSTISREIKRGTTIQLRSDLTTYKQYFPETGQIVYEKNRKNCGRKYNISQAEDFIRYAEEKILKDKWSPDAIVGACKIDAKWKGKTIVCTKTLYNYIDKGLMKVKNIDLQLKTRIKTKKRRSRINKRILGESIEKRPEAVQGREIFGHWEIDTVIGKRSNEPVIMTLSERKTRKNLLFLLNGRTSKEINRCIDLLKEHYGNNFSKVFKTITADNGLEFSELSSKLEDYGSKAYFSHPYSSWERGTNERHNGIIRRFIPKSKSLKDIPISAIKRIEDWMNSLPRKILGYKTPEACFNEELALLHIQ
;
A
#
# COMPACT_ATOMS: atom_id res chain seq x y z
N MET A 1 -37.79 -4.32 -1.20
CA MET A 1 -38.19 -5.72 -1.57
C MET A 1 -37.07 -6.61 -1.03
N PHE A 2 -37.30 -7.22 0.12
CA PHE A 2 -36.32 -8.09 0.78
C PHE A 2 -36.36 -9.47 0.15
N LEU A 3 -35.23 -9.95 -0.37
CA LEU A 3 -35.07 -11.33 -0.82
C LEU A 3 -35.17 -12.27 0.39
N PRO A 4 -35.85 -13.42 0.28
CA PRO A 4 -36.07 -14.32 1.41
C PRO A 4 -34.75 -14.96 1.84
N THR A 5 -34.56 -15.03 3.15
CA THR A 5 -33.38 -15.55 3.88
C THR A 5 -32.91 -16.96 3.47
N LYS A 6 -33.74 -17.75 2.75
CA LYS A 6 -33.36 -19.07 2.25
C LYS A 6 -32.32 -19.03 1.11
N GLN A 7 -32.35 -18.03 0.24
CA GLN A 7 -31.37 -17.92 -0.86
C GLN A 7 -29.97 -17.50 -0.39
N TYR A 8 -29.87 -16.75 0.74
CA TYR A 8 -28.58 -16.36 1.29
C TYR A 8 -27.81 -17.54 1.90
N ASN A 9 -28.51 -18.50 2.47
CA ASN A 9 -27.90 -19.71 3.06
C ASN A 9 -27.40 -20.69 1.99
N GLU A 10 -28.04 -20.76 0.83
CA GLU A 10 -27.60 -21.64 -0.28
C GLU A 10 -26.33 -21.10 -0.96
N VAL A 11 -26.20 -19.79 -1.09
CA VAL A 11 -24.95 -19.15 -1.64
C VAL A 11 -23.77 -19.33 -0.68
N LEU A 12 -24.00 -19.26 0.63
CA LEU A 12 -22.95 -19.49 1.64
C LEU A 12 -22.54 -20.97 1.73
N THR A 13 -23.45 -21.89 1.50
CA THR A 13 -23.14 -23.34 1.45
C THR A 13 -22.43 -23.75 0.16
N MET A 14 -22.67 -23.10 -0.97
CA MET A 14 -21.94 -23.35 -2.22
C MET A 14 -20.50 -22.85 -2.19
N VAL A 15 -20.21 -21.77 -1.47
CA VAL A 15 -18.84 -21.26 -1.31
C VAL A 15 -17.99 -22.15 -0.37
N ASN A 16 -18.62 -22.90 0.54
CA ASN A 16 -17.91 -23.78 1.48
C ASN A 16 -17.69 -25.21 0.98
N ASN A 17 -18.30 -25.63 -0.10
CA ASN A 17 -18.22 -27.03 -0.56
C ASN A 17 -17.08 -27.35 -1.53
N ASN A 18 -16.24 -26.36 -1.91
CA ASN A 18 -15.11 -26.58 -2.82
C ASN A 18 -13.73 -26.54 -2.16
N SER A 19 -13.62 -26.69 -0.85
CA SER A 19 -12.33 -26.78 -0.15
C SER A 19 -12.16 -28.09 0.65
N ASN A 20 -12.64 -29.21 0.14
CA ASN A 20 -12.20 -30.55 0.59
C ASN A 20 -10.79 -30.89 0.05
N ILE A 21 -9.89 -29.93 0.03
CA ILE A 21 -8.47 -30.21 0.10
C ILE A 21 -8.22 -30.55 1.56
N ASN A 22 -8.22 -31.82 1.91
CA ASN A 22 -7.61 -32.32 3.13
C ASN A 22 -6.21 -31.74 3.18
N ARG A 23 -6.04 -30.61 3.87
CA ARG A 23 -4.73 -30.02 4.14
C ARG A 23 -4.00 -31.05 4.98
N ARG A 24 -3.18 -31.89 4.32
CA ARG A 24 -2.26 -32.80 5.00
C ARG A 24 -1.43 -31.96 5.95
N THR A 25 -1.76 -32.01 7.24
CA THR A 25 -1.01 -31.33 8.31
C THR A 25 0.31 -32.09 8.49
N PHE A 26 1.25 -31.83 7.61
CA PHE A 26 2.55 -32.47 7.65
C PHE A 26 3.40 -31.77 8.71
N LYS A 27 3.71 -32.49 9.79
CA LYS A 27 4.65 -31.99 10.82
C LYS A 27 5.95 -32.77 10.68
N HIS A 28 7.06 -32.03 10.49
CA HIS A 28 8.39 -32.61 10.52
C HIS A 28 8.78 -33.02 11.97
N LEU A 29 9.73 -33.95 12.10
CA LEU A 29 10.27 -34.28 13.39
C LEU A 29 10.98 -33.07 14.02
N ASN A 30 10.72 -32.82 15.28
CA ASN A 30 11.38 -31.77 16.07
C ASN A 30 12.60 -32.35 16.83
N ALA A 31 13.37 -31.48 17.49
CA ALA A 31 14.58 -31.89 18.23
C ALA A 31 14.26 -32.87 19.39
N TYR A 32 13.11 -32.67 20.06
CA TYR A 32 12.66 -33.53 21.13
C TYR A 32 12.36 -34.95 20.64
N GLU A 33 11.61 -35.09 19.55
CA GLU A 33 11.32 -36.40 18.93
C GLU A 33 12.59 -37.12 18.48
N ARG A 34 13.60 -36.41 18.00
CA ARG A 34 14.91 -36.96 17.65
C ARG A 34 15.66 -37.47 18.87
N GLY A 35 15.59 -36.76 19.99
CA GLY A 35 16.11 -37.20 21.28
C GLY A 35 15.46 -38.50 21.77
N MET A 36 14.12 -38.58 21.66
CA MET A 36 13.38 -39.82 22.01
C MET A 36 13.77 -40.99 21.11
N ILE A 37 13.95 -40.79 19.79
CA ILE A 37 14.44 -41.83 18.88
C ILE A 37 15.79 -42.36 19.38
N LYS A 38 16.75 -41.51 19.79
CA LYS A 38 18.05 -41.90 20.30
C LYS A 38 17.90 -42.74 21.58
N ALA A 39 17.08 -42.32 22.53
CA ALA A 39 16.86 -43.00 23.79
C ALA A 39 16.26 -44.38 23.57
N LEU A 40 15.21 -44.50 22.78
CA LEU A 40 14.55 -45.78 22.51
C LEU A 40 15.40 -46.74 21.67
N LEU A 41 16.26 -46.24 20.77
CA LEU A 41 17.24 -47.06 20.06
C LEU A 41 18.30 -47.61 21.01
N LYS A 42 18.74 -46.83 22.02
CA LYS A 42 19.67 -47.27 23.05
C LYS A 42 19.08 -48.39 23.92
N GLU A 43 17.77 -48.38 24.14
CA GLU A 43 17.00 -49.43 24.82
C GLU A 43 16.71 -50.64 23.91
N GLY A 44 17.20 -50.66 22.68
CA GLY A 44 16.98 -51.77 21.76
C GLY A 44 15.58 -51.89 21.17
N LYS A 45 14.75 -50.82 21.26
CA LYS A 45 13.38 -50.87 20.73
C LYS A 45 13.36 -50.87 19.20
N SER A 46 12.41 -51.58 18.62
CA SER A 46 12.23 -51.68 17.16
C SER A 46 11.74 -50.38 16.55
N ILE A 47 12.02 -50.16 15.26
CA ILE A 47 11.53 -49.01 14.49
C ILE A 47 9.99 -48.88 14.57
N ASN A 48 9.27 -50.01 14.54
CA ASN A 48 7.80 -50.00 14.62
C ASN A 48 7.31 -49.57 16.01
N TYR A 49 8.01 -49.99 17.08
CA TYR A 49 7.70 -49.51 18.43
C TYR A 49 7.91 -48.00 18.55
N ILE A 50 9.07 -47.50 18.11
CA ILE A 50 9.39 -46.07 18.12
C ILE A 50 8.37 -45.26 17.32
N ALA A 51 7.95 -45.75 16.15
CA ALA A 51 6.97 -45.11 15.30
C ALA A 51 5.59 -45.02 15.98
N LYS A 52 5.16 -46.09 16.69
CA LYS A 52 3.90 -46.11 17.45
C LYS A 52 3.95 -45.09 18.61
N GLU A 53 5.05 -45.10 19.37
CA GLU A 53 5.26 -44.21 20.53
C GLU A 53 5.21 -42.73 20.10
N LEU A 54 5.91 -42.38 19.04
CA LEU A 54 5.96 -41.01 18.52
C LEU A 54 4.76 -40.64 17.63
N LYS A 55 3.81 -41.55 17.41
CA LYS A 55 2.66 -41.36 16.49
C LYS A 55 3.10 -40.88 15.09
N ARG A 56 4.15 -41.53 14.58
CA ARG A 56 4.75 -41.27 13.26
C ARG A 56 4.76 -42.55 12.42
N ALA A 57 4.83 -42.36 11.09
CA ALA A 57 4.96 -43.51 10.21
C ALA A 57 6.34 -44.20 10.41
N PRO A 58 6.43 -45.55 10.39
CA PRO A 58 7.71 -46.28 10.49
C PRO A 58 8.76 -45.84 9.47
N SER A 59 8.28 -45.50 8.23
CA SER A 59 9.13 -44.97 7.17
C SER A 59 9.78 -43.61 7.52
N THR A 60 9.09 -42.80 8.33
CA THR A 60 9.63 -41.51 8.80
C THR A 60 10.77 -41.74 9.78
N ILE A 61 10.58 -42.65 10.71
CA ILE A 61 11.61 -43.01 11.70
C ILE A 61 12.82 -43.67 11.02
N SER A 62 12.59 -44.60 10.11
CA SER A 62 13.69 -45.27 9.35
C SER A 62 14.53 -44.25 8.57
N ARG A 63 13.87 -43.30 7.85
CA ARG A 63 14.58 -42.24 7.11
C ARG A 63 15.36 -41.31 8.05
N GLU A 64 14.83 -41.04 9.23
CA GLU A 64 15.50 -40.18 10.22
C GLU A 64 16.72 -40.90 10.81
N ILE A 65 16.57 -42.17 11.18
CA ILE A 65 17.71 -42.99 11.66
C ILE A 65 18.82 -43.05 10.61
N LYS A 66 18.47 -43.35 9.34
CA LYS A 66 19.43 -43.34 8.23
C LYS A 66 20.13 -41.99 8.04
N ARG A 67 19.38 -40.88 8.22
CA ARG A 67 19.91 -39.51 8.09
C ARG A 67 20.89 -39.14 9.20
N GLY A 68 20.60 -39.53 10.43
CA GLY A 68 21.39 -39.18 11.61
C GLY A 68 22.43 -40.22 12.01
N THR A 69 22.53 -41.37 11.31
CA THR A 69 23.52 -42.39 11.62
C THR A 69 24.89 -42.07 11.02
N THR A 70 25.91 -42.09 11.86
CA THR A 70 27.30 -41.91 11.47
C THR A 70 28.14 -43.10 11.90
N ILE A 71 29.28 -43.30 11.23
CA ILE A 71 30.28 -44.31 11.61
C ILE A 71 31.16 -43.68 12.66
N GLN A 72 31.32 -44.36 13.77
CA GLN A 72 32.20 -44.00 14.90
C GLN A 72 33.35 -45.00 15.02
N LEU A 73 34.47 -44.54 15.51
CA LEU A 73 35.66 -45.37 15.77
C LEU A 73 35.75 -45.64 17.27
N ARG A 74 35.99 -46.89 17.64
CA ARG A 74 36.29 -47.29 19.02
C ARG A 74 37.79 -47.14 19.28
N SER A 75 38.17 -47.23 20.56
CA SER A 75 39.58 -47.21 21.00
C SER A 75 40.43 -48.36 20.44
N ASP A 76 39.79 -49.49 20.08
CA ASP A 76 40.40 -50.63 19.43
C ASP A 76 40.46 -50.53 17.90
N LEU A 77 40.21 -49.35 17.35
CA LEU A 77 40.14 -49.03 15.91
C LEU A 77 39.02 -49.74 15.12
N THR A 78 38.13 -50.44 15.81
CA THR A 78 36.91 -50.99 15.14
C THR A 78 35.86 -49.92 14.93
N THR A 79 35.09 -50.02 13.86
CA THR A 79 34.05 -49.07 13.52
C THR A 79 32.68 -49.59 13.93
N TYR A 80 31.80 -48.67 14.36
CA TYR A 80 30.40 -48.99 14.63
C TYR A 80 29.47 -47.85 14.15
N LYS A 81 28.23 -48.18 13.88
CA LYS A 81 27.22 -47.21 13.46
C LYS A 81 26.38 -46.76 14.65
N GLN A 82 26.22 -45.47 14.81
CA GLN A 82 25.40 -44.89 15.87
C GLN A 82 24.56 -43.72 15.32
N TYR A 83 23.32 -43.63 15.80
CA TYR A 83 22.42 -42.55 15.49
C TYR A 83 22.68 -41.34 16.42
N PHE A 84 22.79 -40.13 15.81
CA PHE A 84 22.94 -38.85 16.51
C PHE A 84 21.84 -37.91 16.09
N PRO A 85 20.98 -37.44 17.04
CA PRO A 85 19.92 -36.46 16.78
C PRO A 85 20.40 -35.17 16.12
N GLU A 86 21.57 -34.68 16.56
CA GLU A 86 22.23 -33.49 16.10
C GLU A 86 22.57 -33.60 14.60
N THR A 87 23.16 -34.72 14.19
CA THR A 87 23.47 -35.02 12.80
C THR A 87 22.19 -35.10 11.96
N GLY A 88 21.15 -35.76 12.48
CA GLY A 88 19.83 -35.82 11.86
C GLY A 88 19.24 -34.42 11.64
N GLN A 89 19.36 -33.53 12.63
CA GLN A 89 18.89 -32.13 12.53
C GLN A 89 19.70 -31.34 11.50
N ILE A 90 21.02 -31.40 11.54
CA ILE A 90 21.90 -30.69 10.59
C ILE A 90 21.60 -31.11 9.14
N VAL A 91 21.48 -32.42 8.88
CA VAL A 91 21.16 -32.92 7.54
C VAL A 91 19.75 -32.53 7.13
N TYR A 92 18.78 -32.52 8.04
CA TYR A 92 17.43 -32.02 7.79
C TYR A 92 17.46 -30.56 7.40
N GLU A 93 18.13 -29.69 8.15
CA GLU A 93 18.23 -28.25 7.85
C GLU A 93 18.92 -27.98 6.51
N LYS A 94 20.02 -28.71 6.23
CA LYS A 94 20.70 -28.65 4.93
C LYS A 94 19.75 -28.99 3.78
N ASN A 95 18.98 -30.07 3.91
CA ASN A 95 18.01 -30.48 2.89
C ASN A 95 16.87 -29.45 2.76
N ARG A 96 16.42 -28.88 3.88
CA ARG A 96 15.35 -27.85 3.87
C ARG A 96 15.78 -26.56 3.18
N LYS A 97 17.06 -26.16 3.27
CA LYS A 97 17.61 -25.01 2.54
C LYS A 97 17.50 -25.20 1.01
N ASN A 98 17.56 -26.45 0.54
CA ASN A 98 17.42 -26.78 -0.88
C ASN A 98 15.98 -26.96 -1.33
N CYS A 99 15.00 -26.96 -0.39
CA CYS A 99 13.59 -27.10 -0.68
C CYS A 99 12.97 -25.73 -1.03
N GLY A 100 11.98 -25.76 -1.91
CA GLY A 100 11.24 -24.58 -2.31
C GLY A 100 11.60 -24.12 -3.72
N ARG A 101 10.77 -23.19 -4.24
CA ARG A 101 10.99 -22.61 -5.57
C ARG A 101 12.22 -21.70 -5.53
N LYS A 102 13.13 -21.86 -6.48
CA LYS A 102 14.27 -20.96 -6.65
C LYS A 102 13.77 -19.56 -7.04
N TYR A 103 14.53 -18.54 -6.65
CA TYR A 103 14.20 -17.15 -7.01
C TYR A 103 14.45 -16.93 -8.50
N ASN A 104 13.50 -16.30 -9.18
CA ASN A 104 13.60 -15.96 -10.61
C ASN A 104 14.33 -14.63 -10.83
N ILE A 105 15.38 -14.34 -10.07
CA ILE A 105 16.10 -13.06 -10.15
C ILE A 105 16.78 -12.90 -11.50
N SER A 106 17.50 -13.91 -11.94
CA SER A 106 18.22 -13.89 -13.22
C SER A 106 17.29 -13.75 -14.44
N GLN A 107 16.12 -14.38 -14.39
CA GLN A 107 15.12 -14.28 -15.46
C GLN A 107 14.38 -12.93 -15.49
N ALA A 108 14.37 -12.20 -14.36
CA ALA A 108 13.68 -10.94 -14.19
C ALA A 108 14.67 -9.77 -13.93
N GLU A 109 15.93 -9.90 -14.35
CA GLU A 109 16.98 -8.93 -14.04
C GLU A 109 16.65 -7.52 -14.52
N ASP A 110 16.18 -7.37 -15.76
CA ASP A 110 15.77 -6.09 -16.31
C ASP A 110 14.65 -5.44 -15.48
N PHE A 111 13.67 -6.25 -15.08
CA PHE A 111 12.56 -5.77 -14.24
C PHE A 111 13.04 -5.36 -12.84
N ILE A 112 13.95 -6.12 -12.25
CA ILE A 112 14.48 -5.83 -10.91
C ILE A 112 15.30 -4.54 -10.96
N ARG A 113 16.16 -4.35 -11.96
CA ARG A 113 16.94 -3.14 -12.15
C ARG A 113 16.02 -1.91 -12.35
N TYR A 114 15.00 -2.03 -13.17
CA TYR A 114 13.99 -0.99 -13.34
C TYR A 114 13.24 -0.68 -12.04
N ALA A 115 12.85 -1.73 -11.28
CA ALA A 115 12.16 -1.55 -10.02
C ALA A 115 13.06 -0.86 -8.96
N GLU A 116 14.34 -1.21 -8.89
CA GLU A 116 15.31 -0.54 -8.03
C GLU A 116 15.43 0.95 -8.35
N GLU A 117 15.56 1.28 -9.63
CA GLU A 117 15.63 2.67 -10.07
C GLU A 117 14.36 3.45 -9.70
N LYS A 118 13.18 2.91 -9.99
CA LYS A 118 11.90 3.56 -9.68
C LYS A 118 11.66 3.72 -8.17
N ILE A 119 12.10 2.79 -7.35
CA ILE A 119 11.97 2.91 -5.89
C ILE A 119 12.97 3.94 -5.35
N LEU A 120 14.23 3.90 -5.76
CA LEU A 120 15.28 4.74 -5.20
C LEU A 120 15.20 6.19 -5.71
N LYS A 121 15.00 6.40 -7.01
CA LYS A 121 14.94 7.74 -7.61
C LYS A 121 13.53 8.34 -7.55
N ASP A 122 12.55 7.63 -8.09
CA ASP A 122 11.19 8.16 -8.28
C ASP A 122 10.26 7.90 -7.09
N LYS A 123 10.75 7.18 -6.06
CA LYS A 123 9.98 6.86 -4.84
C LYS A 123 8.65 6.13 -5.10
N TRP A 124 8.57 5.37 -6.18
CA TRP A 124 7.40 4.55 -6.50
C TRP A 124 7.26 3.39 -5.52
N SER A 125 6.03 2.97 -5.27
CA SER A 125 5.78 1.75 -4.50
C SER A 125 5.95 0.50 -5.38
N PRO A 126 6.35 -0.65 -4.80
CA PRO A 126 6.42 -1.91 -5.54
C PRO A 126 5.12 -2.27 -6.28
N ASP A 127 3.95 -1.94 -5.71
CA ASP A 127 2.65 -2.18 -6.35
C ASP A 127 2.45 -1.31 -7.60
N ALA A 128 2.81 -0.02 -7.52
CA ALA A 128 2.71 0.90 -8.66
C ALA A 128 3.63 0.46 -9.82
N ILE A 129 4.84 -0.01 -9.50
CA ILE A 129 5.82 -0.48 -10.50
C ILE A 129 5.28 -1.71 -11.23
N VAL A 130 4.86 -2.73 -10.47
CA VAL A 130 4.34 -3.97 -11.06
C VAL A 130 3.09 -3.70 -11.89
N GLY A 131 2.21 -2.82 -11.41
CA GLY A 131 0.99 -2.47 -12.12
C GLY A 131 1.25 -1.70 -13.41
N ALA A 132 2.14 -0.70 -13.37
CA ALA A 132 2.52 0.08 -14.54
C ALA A 132 3.19 -0.81 -15.62
N CYS A 133 4.11 -1.69 -15.21
CA CYS A 133 4.76 -2.62 -16.14
C CYS A 133 3.78 -3.59 -16.81
N LYS A 134 2.67 -3.94 -16.16
CA LYS A 134 1.67 -4.84 -16.76
C LYS A 134 0.87 -4.19 -17.89
N ILE A 135 0.70 -2.87 -17.87
CA ILE A 135 -0.03 -2.12 -18.89
C ILE A 135 0.88 -1.51 -19.95
N ASP A 136 2.17 -1.36 -19.66
CA ASP A 136 3.14 -0.78 -20.58
C ASP A 136 3.60 -1.82 -21.62
N ALA A 137 3.38 -1.52 -22.90
CA ALA A 137 3.76 -2.38 -24.03
C ALA A 137 5.25 -2.76 -24.05
N LYS A 138 6.14 -1.94 -23.50
CA LYS A 138 7.60 -2.22 -23.40
C LYS A 138 7.93 -3.45 -22.56
N TRP A 139 6.99 -3.88 -21.70
CA TRP A 139 7.16 -5.06 -20.86
C TRP A 139 6.45 -6.30 -21.39
N LYS A 140 5.79 -6.19 -22.55
CA LYS A 140 5.13 -7.34 -23.19
C LYS A 140 6.17 -8.41 -23.54
N GLY A 141 5.97 -9.63 -23.06
CA GLY A 141 6.89 -10.76 -23.25
C GLY A 141 8.09 -10.81 -22.30
N LYS A 142 8.30 -9.81 -21.44
CA LYS A 142 9.35 -9.83 -20.40
C LYS A 142 8.85 -10.39 -19.08
N THR A 143 9.75 -11.00 -18.32
CA THR A 143 9.42 -11.57 -17.01
C THR A 143 9.22 -10.46 -15.96
N ILE A 144 8.00 -10.32 -15.47
CA ILE A 144 7.63 -9.41 -14.38
C ILE A 144 7.30 -10.24 -13.14
N VAL A 145 7.92 -9.95 -12.00
CA VAL A 145 7.56 -10.58 -10.73
C VAL A 145 6.34 -9.91 -10.10
N CYS A 146 5.53 -10.65 -9.34
CA CYS A 146 4.38 -10.06 -8.66
C CYS A 146 4.81 -9.15 -7.49
N THR A 147 3.94 -8.23 -7.09
CA THR A 147 4.16 -7.27 -6.00
C THR A 147 4.67 -7.94 -4.72
N LYS A 148 4.07 -9.07 -4.33
CA LYS A 148 4.50 -9.80 -3.12
C LYS A 148 5.90 -10.37 -3.26
N THR A 149 6.27 -10.88 -4.43
CA THR A 149 7.63 -11.39 -4.70
C THR A 149 8.64 -10.27 -4.62
N LEU A 150 8.32 -9.08 -5.16
CA LEU A 150 9.20 -7.90 -5.08
C LEU A 150 9.45 -7.48 -3.62
N TYR A 151 8.41 -7.42 -2.78
CA TYR A 151 8.56 -7.20 -1.34
C TYR A 151 9.42 -8.28 -0.67
N ASN A 152 9.22 -9.56 -1.00
CA ASN A 152 10.01 -10.65 -0.45
C ASN A 152 11.49 -10.56 -0.85
N TYR A 153 11.80 -10.08 -2.05
CA TYR A 153 13.20 -9.87 -2.48
C TYR A 153 13.86 -8.74 -1.68
N ILE A 154 13.12 -7.65 -1.43
CA ILE A 154 13.59 -6.55 -0.57
C ILE A 154 13.82 -7.03 0.86
N ASP A 155 12.86 -7.77 1.45
CA ASP A 155 12.96 -8.30 2.81
C ASP A 155 14.15 -9.25 3.01
N LYS A 156 14.50 -9.99 1.97
CA LYS A 156 15.62 -10.95 1.99
C LYS A 156 16.96 -10.34 1.59
N GLY A 157 16.99 -9.04 1.29
CA GLY A 157 18.22 -8.36 0.86
C GLY A 157 18.75 -8.82 -0.50
N LEU A 158 17.87 -9.32 -1.38
CA LEU A 158 18.23 -9.78 -2.72
C LEU A 158 18.25 -8.65 -3.76
N MET A 159 17.97 -7.43 -3.33
CA MET A 159 17.95 -6.20 -4.12
C MET A 159 18.78 -5.12 -3.44
N LYS A 160 19.18 -4.08 -4.19
CA LYS A 160 19.84 -2.88 -3.63
C LYS A 160 18.89 -2.09 -2.72
N VAL A 161 17.58 -2.15 -2.98
CA VAL A 161 16.54 -1.52 -2.18
C VAL A 161 16.42 -2.20 -0.82
N LYS A 162 16.31 -1.39 0.24
CA LYS A 162 16.11 -1.82 1.63
C LYS A 162 14.72 -1.40 2.12
N ASN A 163 14.28 -1.99 3.23
CA ASN A 163 12.98 -1.66 3.84
C ASN A 163 12.84 -0.18 4.23
N ILE A 164 13.94 0.49 4.55
CA ILE A 164 13.96 1.92 4.87
C ILE A 164 13.62 2.81 3.65
N ASP A 165 13.90 2.33 2.44
CA ASP A 165 13.57 3.05 1.20
C ASP A 165 12.07 3.00 0.89
N LEU A 166 11.34 2.06 1.53
CA LEU A 166 9.90 1.90 1.41
C LEU A 166 9.16 2.78 2.40
N GLN A 167 8.57 3.84 1.92
CA GLN A 167 8.07 4.97 2.71
C GLN A 167 7.04 4.67 3.80
N LEU A 168 6.29 3.57 3.70
CA LEU A 168 5.24 3.23 4.67
C LEU A 168 5.62 2.05 5.59
N LYS A 169 6.68 1.30 5.25
CA LYS A 169 6.99 0.05 5.95
C LYS A 169 7.58 0.27 7.33
N THR A 170 8.31 1.36 7.52
CA THR A 170 8.97 1.71 8.79
C THR A 170 8.16 2.72 9.63
N ARG A 171 6.94 3.08 9.21
CA ARG A 171 6.12 4.08 9.90
C ARG A 171 5.51 3.52 11.18
N ILE A 172 5.87 4.10 12.33
CA ILE A 172 5.28 3.78 13.64
C ILE A 172 3.94 4.51 13.78
N LYS A 173 2.90 3.79 14.25
CA LYS A 173 1.59 4.38 14.58
C LYS A 173 1.69 5.10 15.92
N THR A 174 1.43 6.41 15.93
CA THR A 174 1.31 7.20 17.16
C THR A 174 -0.15 7.29 17.62
N LYS A 175 -0.41 7.29 18.94
CA LYS A 175 -1.75 7.49 19.49
C LYS A 175 -2.26 8.89 19.15
N LYS A 176 -3.49 9.00 18.60
CA LYS A 176 -4.13 10.30 18.33
C LYS A 176 -4.62 10.94 19.63
N ARG A 177 -4.32 12.23 19.86
CA ARG A 177 -4.96 13.04 20.90
C ARG A 177 -6.37 13.43 20.46
N ARG A 178 -7.35 13.38 21.36
CA ARG A 178 -8.71 13.91 21.12
C ARG A 178 -8.62 15.43 21.02
N SER A 179 -9.24 16.03 20.00
CA SER A 179 -9.36 17.49 19.83
C SER A 179 -10.72 17.99 20.31
N ARG A 180 -10.83 19.30 20.59
CA ARG A 180 -12.08 19.96 20.99
C ARG A 180 -13.05 20.04 19.81
N ILE A 181 -14.35 19.96 20.09
CA ILE A 181 -15.43 19.95 19.09
C ILE A 181 -15.82 21.38 18.73
N ASN A 182 -15.68 21.75 17.45
CA ASN A 182 -16.23 22.99 16.90
C ASN A 182 -17.48 22.64 16.07
N LYS A 183 -18.62 23.35 16.30
CA LYS A 183 -19.93 22.95 15.75
C LYS A 183 -20.41 23.84 14.58
N ARG A 184 -19.65 24.86 14.17
CA ARG A 184 -20.10 25.82 13.14
C ARG A 184 -19.81 25.30 11.74
N ILE A 185 -20.81 25.38 10.83
CA ILE A 185 -20.70 25.13 9.40
C ILE A 185 -20.72 26.48 8.67
N LEU A 186 -19.76 26.71 7.75
CA LEU A 186 -19.56 28.00 7.09
C LEU A 186 -20.47 28.25 5.87
N GLY A 187 -21.13 27.21 5.34
CA GLY A 187 -21.98 27.31 4.15
C GLY A 187 -22.86 26.09 3.98
N GLU A 188 -23.12 25.64 2.74
CA GLU A 188 -23.94 24.46 2.50
C GLU A 188 -23.26 23.19 3.04
N SER A 189 -24.02 22.40 3.81
CA SER A 189 -23.54 21.12 4.35
C SER A 189 -23.27 20.12 3.23
N ILE A 190 -22.24 19.27 3.42
CA ILE A 190 -21.92 18.15 2.53
C ILE A 190 -23.11 17.19 2.30
N GLU A 191 -24.09 17.15 3.21
CA GLU A 191 -25.31 16.36 3.06
C GLU A 191 -26.15 16.78 1.86
N LYS A 192 -26.12 18.08 1.48
CA LYS A 192 -26.81 18.60 0.30
C LYS A 192 -26.07 18.32 -1.00
N ARG A 193 -24.87 17.78 -0.93
CA ARG A 193 -24.09 17.43 -2.11
C ARG A 193 -24.75 16.25 -2.83
N PRO A 194 -24.93 16.31 -4.18
CA PRO A 194 -25.54 15.23 -4.95
C PRO A 194 -24.89 13.87 -4.66
N GLU A 195 -25.69 12.83 -4.47
CA GLU A 195 -25.22 11.48 -4.14
C GLU A 195 -24.27 10.91 -5.21
N ALA A 196 -24.51 11.25 -6.48
CA ALA A 196 -23.65 10.87 -7.60
C ALA A 196 -22.18 11.30 -7.42
N VAL A 197 -21.91 12.36 -6.66
CA VAL A 197 -20.53 12.79 -6.32
C VAL A 197 -19.82 11.78 -5.41
N GLN A 198 -20.55 11.01 -4.64
CA GLN A 198 -19.98 10.00 -3.72
C GLN A 198 -19.31 8.86 -4.48
N GLY A 199 -19.86 8.40 -5.59
CA GLY A 199 -19.33 7.33 -6.44
C GLY A 199 -17.97 7.64 -7.06
N ARG A 200 -17.59 8.95 -7.15
CA ARG A 200 -16.33 9.41 -7.75
C ARG A 200 -16.19 9.04 -9.22
N GLU A 201 -17.30 8.88 -9.92
CA GLU A 201 -17.35 8.53 -11.35
C GLU A 201 -17.49 9.77 -12.23
N ILE A 202 -17.97 10.88 -11.65
CA ILE A 202 -18.22 12.14 -12.36
C ILE A 202 -16.99 13.05 -12.17
N PHE A 203 -16.50 13.59 -13.28
CA PHE A 203 -15.42 14.58 -13.31
C PHE A 203 -15.90 15.98 -12.87
N GLY A 204 -14.96 16.74 -12.27
CA GLY A 204 -15.17 18.13 -11.89
C GLY A 204 -15.56 18.33 -10.42
N HIS A 205 -15.44 17.30 -9.59
CA HIS A 205 -15.70 17.39 -8.15
C HIS A 205 -14.40 17.37 -7.37
N TRP A 206 -14.11 18.50 -6.69
CA TRP A 206 -12.84 18.73 -6.02
C TRP A 206 -12.97 18.75 -4.50
N GLU A 207 -11.88 18.42 -3.84
CA GLU A 207 -11.71 18.60 -2.40
C GLU A 207 -10.58 19.62 -2.20
N ILE A 208 -10.82 20.67 -1.39
CA ILE A 208 -9.83 21.70 -1.04
C ILE A 208 -9.38 21.54 0.39
N ASP A 209 -8.09 21.79 0.67
CA ASP A 209 -7.53 21.78 2.02
C ASP A 209 -6.28 22.67 2.10
N THR A 210 -5.78 22.91 3.32
CA THR A 210 -4.52 23.63 3.53
C THR A 210 -3.51 22.77 4.28
N VAL A 211 -2.28 22.71 3.78
CA VAL A 211 -1.17 22.02 4.42
C VAL A 211 -0.26 23.04 5.10
N ILE A 212 -0.31 23.07 6.44
CA ILE A 212 0.43 24.00 7.29
C ILE A 212 1.82 23.44 7.60
N GLY A 213 2.86 24.29 7.57
CA GLY A 213 4.22 23.95 7.98
C GLY A 213 4.41 23.86 9.50
N LYS A 214 5.50 24.41 10.00
CA LYS A 214 5.85 24.41 11.42
C LYS A 214 4.97 25.36 12.25
N ARG A 215 4.57 26.50 11.69
CA ARG A 215 3.77 27.54 12.35
C ARG A 215 2.59 27.97 11.48
N SER A 216 1.50 28.42 12.13
CA SER A 216 0.28 28.87 11.44
C SER A 216 0.44 30.21 10.70
N ASN A 217 1.38 31.06 11.13
CA ASN A 217 1.63 32.41 10.57
C ASN A 217 2.68 32.39 9.45
N GLU A 218 3.00 31.24 8.91
CA GLU A 218 3.92 31.05 7.79
C GLU A 218 3.12 30.79 6.51
N PRO A 219 3.77 30.83 5.33
CA PRO A 219 3.18 30.35 4.10
C PRO A 219 2.56 28.97 4.28
N VAL A 220 1.46 28.70 3.57
CA VAL A 220 0.75 27.42 3.59
C VAL A 220 0.58 26.92 2.16
N ILE A 221 0.39 25.63 2.00
CA ILE A 221 0.08 25.06 0.69
C ILE A 221 -1.42 24.79 0.62
N MET A 222 -2.11 25.46 -0.29
CA MET A 222 -3.47 25.09 -0.70
C MET A 222 -3.38 23.87 -1.61
N THR A 223 -4.23 22.88 -1.36
CA THR A 223 -4.33 21.66 -2.15
C THR A 223 -5.73 21.52 -2.71
N LEU A 224 -5.83 21.30 -4.01
CA LEU A 224 -7.06 20.91 -4.69
C LEU A 224 -6.89 19.50 -5.24
N SER A 225 -7.78 18.59 -4.88
CA SER A 225 -7.74 17.19 -5.32
C SER A 225 -9.01 16.85 -6.07
N GLU A 226 -8.91 16.52 -7.35
CA GLU A 226 -10.04 16.03 -8.14
C GLU A 226 -10.38 14.58 -7.74
N ARG A 227 -11.67 14.30 -7.58
CA ARG A 227 -12.14 13.05 -6.93
C ARG A 227 -12.13 11.84 -7.86
N LYS A 228 -12.36 12.00 -9.17
CA LYS A 228 -12.37 10.93 -10.17
C LYS A 228 -10.94 10.58 -10.60
N THR A 229 -10.22 11.55 -11.14
CA THR A 229 -8.90 11.41 -11.76
C THR A 229 -7.75 11.40 -10.76
N ARG A 230 -8.00 11.84 -9.53
CA ARG A 230 -6.98 12.02 -8.46
C ARG A 230 -5.93 13.07 -8.80
N LYS A 231 -6.21 13.96 -9.77
CA LYS A 231 -5.37 15.11 -10.08
C LYS A 231 -5.24 16.01 -8.86
N ASN A 232 -4.05 16.53 -8.62
CA ASN A 232 -3.75 17.46 -7.55
C ASN A 232 -3.21 18.75 -8.14
N LEU A 233 -3.68 19.88 -7.61
CA LEU A 233 -3.12 21.19 -7.84
C LEU A 233 -2.62 21.74 -6.50
N LEU A 234 -1.41 22.27 -6.48
CA LEU A 234 -0.74 22.78 -5.27
C LEU A 234 -0.37 24.25 -5.45
N PHE A 235 -0.82 25.11 -4.54
CA PHE A 235 -0.50 26.53 -4.55
C PHE A 235 0.17 26.94 -3.25
N LEU A 236 1.30 27.64 -3.35
CA LEU A 236 1.95 28.26 -2.19
C LEU A 236 1.25 29.61 -1.91
N LEU A 237 0.67 29.72 -0.73
CA LEU A 237 -0.02 30.91 -0.23
C LEU A 237 0.89 31.63 0.75
N ASN A 238 0.85 32.99 0.75
CA ASN A 238 1.61 33.79 1.71
C ASN A 238 1.10 33.71 3.14
N GLY A 239 -0.15 33.24 3.33
CA GLY A 239 -0.77 33.05 4.62
C GLY A 239 -2.07 32.25 4.50
N ARG A 240 -2.64 31.86 5.66
CA ARG A 240 -3.89 31.11 5.75
C ARG A 240 -5.09 32.08 5.87
N THR A 241 -5.44 32.74 4.75
CA THR A 241 -6.50 33.75 4.70
C THR A 241 -7.46 33.47 3.54
N SER A 242 -8.73 33.93 3.64
CA SER A 242 -9.73 33.82 2.56
C SER A 242 -9.25 34.57 1.31
N LYS A 243 -8.59 35.71 1.48
CA LYS A 243 -8.03 36.51 0.39
C LYS A 243 -7.04 35.72 -0.48
N GLU A 244 -6.14 34.97 0.14
CA GLU A 244 -5.16 34.14 -0.61
C GLU A 244 -5.82 32.96 -1.31
N ILE A 245 -6.82 32.33 -0.68
CA ILE A 245 -7.63 31.28 -1.31
C ILE A 245 -8.36 31.84 -2.53
N ASN A 246 -9.05 32.96 -2.38
CA ASN A 246 -9.80 33.62 -3.47
C ASN A 246 -8.87 33.99 -4.63
N ARG A 247 -7.69 34.53 -4.35
CA ARG A 247 -6.66 34.80 -5.37
C ARG A 247 -6.31 33.57 -6.20
N CYS A 248 -6.16 32.40 -5.57
CA CYS A 248 -5.88 31.17 -6.31
C CYS A 248 -7.07 30.67 -7.13
N ILE A 249 -8.30 30.85 -6.63
CA ILE A 249 -9.52 30.54 -7.39
C ILE A 249 -9.62 31.47 -8.62
N ASP A 250 -9.26 32.76 -8.48
CA ASP A 250 -9.20 33.70 -9.60
C ASP A 250 -8.20 33.28 -10.68
N LEU A 251 -7.00 32.86 -10.29
CA LEU A 251 -6.02 32.32 -11.23
C LEU A 251 -6.52 31.08 -11.98
N LEU A 252 -7.26 30.21 -11.30
CA LEU A 252 -7.90 29.06 -11.95
C LEU A 252 -9.02 29.49 -12.91
N LYS A 253 -9.81 30.50 -12.53
CA LYS A 253 -10.86 31.08 -13.40
C LYS A 253 -10.22 31.73 -14.63
N GLU A 254 -9.13 32.45 -14.46
CA GLU A 254 -8.39 33.04 -15.58
C GLU A 254 -7.87 31.95 -16.54
N HIS A 255 -7.28 30.90 -16.00
CA HIS A 255 -6.72 29.79 -16.77
C HIS A 255 -7.77 29.01 -17.57
N TYR A 256 -8.92 28.67 -16.97
CA TYR A 256 -9.98 27.87 -17.62
C TYR A 256 -11.07 28.71 -18.30
N GLY A 257 -11.10 30.01 -18.06
CA GLY A 257 -12.08 30.93 -18.67
C GLY A 257 -13.53 30.48 -18.49
N ASN A 258 -14.28 30.40 -19.59
CA ASN A 258 -15.69 29.96 -19.59
C ASN A 258 -15.87 28.46 -19.24
N ASN A 259 -14.82 27.67 -19.28
CA ASN A 259 -14.85 26.25 -18.94
C ASN A 259 -14.65 25.98 -17.45
N PHE A 260 -14.42 27.03 -16.65
CA PHE A 260 -14.16 26.86 -15.21
C PHE A 260 -15.23 26.00 -14.51
N SER A 261 -16.51 26.30 -14.68
CA SER A 261 -17.61 25.56 -14.06
C SER A 261 -17.76 24.12 -14.57
N LYS A 262 -17.22 23.79 -15.74
CA LYS A 262 -17.18 22.42 -16.25
C LYS A 262 -16.09 21.61 -15.55
N VAL A 263 -14.93 22.25 -15.28
CA VAL A 263 -13.77 21.63 -14.62
C VAL A 263 -13.94 21.64 -13.09
N PHE A 264 -14.49 22.70 -12.52
CA PHE A 264 -14.73 22.88 -11.09
C PHE A 264 -16.22 22.96 -10.78
N LYS A 265 -16.96 21.86 -11.00
CA LYS A 265 -18.41 21.80 -10.74
C LYS A 265 -18.73 22.03 -9.28
N THR A 266 -17.99 21.34 -8.39
CA THR A 266 -18.13 21.54 -6.95
C THR A 266 -16.76 21.46 -6.26
N ILE A 267 -16.61 22.24 -5.20
CA ILE A 267 -15.44 22.18 -4.31
C ILE A 267 -15.93 21.90 -2.89
N THR A 268 -15.41 20.85 -2.26
CA THR A 268 -15.72 20.48 -0.87
C THR A 268 -14.59 20.92 0.05
N ALA A 269 -14.89 21.77 1.03
CA ALA A 269 -13.95 22.31 2.02
C ALA A 269 -14.20 21.76 3.43
N ASP A 270 -13.27 21.99 4.36
CA ASP A 270 -13.59 21.94 5.80
C ASP A 270 -14.14 23.29 6.30
N ASN A 271 -14.41 23.36 7.60
CA ASN A 271 -14.89 24.58 8.23
C ASN A 271 -13.73 25.48 8.72
N GLY A 272 -12.63 25.54 7.97
CA GLY A 272 -11.55 26.48 8.21
C GLY A 272 -11.95 27.91 7.86
N LEU A 273 -11.57 28.89 8.69
CA LEU A 273 -11.89 30.31 8.47
C LEU A 273 -11.37 30.83 7.13
N GLU A 274 -10.31 30.23 6.60
CA GLU A 274 -9.77 30.54 5.27
C GLU A 274 -10.73 30.25 4.11
N PHE A 275 -11.76 29.43 4.31
CA PHE A 275 -12.78 29.07 3.33
C PHE A 275 -14.10 29.83 3.54
N SER A 276 -14.15 30.85 4.42
CA SER A 276 -15.39 31.56 4.76
C SER A 276 -16.06 32.24 3.55
N GLU A 277 -15.30 32.69 2.57
CA GLU A 277 -15.78 33.37 1.38
C GLU A 277 -15.87 32.45 0.14
N LEU A 278 -15.55 31.16 0.30
CA LEU A 278 -15.45 30.23 -0.82
C LEU A 278 -16.78 30.01 -1.53
N SER A 279 -17.91 29.98 -0.81
CA SER A 279 -19.25 29.80 -1.41
C SER A 279 -19.58 30.93 -2.36
N SER A 280 -19.56 32.19 -1.90
CA SER A 280 -19.86 33.34 -2.71
C SER A 280 -18.94 33.43 -3.93
N LYS A 281 -17.63 33.18 -3.72
CA LYS A 281 -16.67 33.25 -4.81
C LYS A 281 -16.93 32.22 -5.92
N LEU A 282 -17.30 30.99 -5.55
CA LEU A 282 -17.59 29.93 -6.50
C LEU A 282 -18.93 30.12 -7.21
N GLU A 283 -19.94 30.68 -6.52
CA GLU A 283 -21.25 31.02 -7.10
C GLU A 283 -21.10 32.04 -8.21
N ASP A 284 -20.25 33.07 -8.05
CA ASP A 284 -19.92 34.05 -9.10
C ASP A 284 -19.37 33.39 -10.37
N TYR A 285 -18.76 32.21 -10.25
CA TYR A 285 -18.14 31.48 -11.36
C TYR A 285 -18.98 30.28 -11.84
N GLY A 286 -20.23 30.15 -11.35
CA GLY A 286 -21.15 29.08 -11.73
C GLY A 286 -20.80 27.70 -11.13
N SER A 287 -20.12 27.71 -10.00
CA SER A 287 -19.69 26.49 -9.26
C SER A 287 -20.29 26.51 -7.85
N LYS A 288 -20.26 25.36 -7.15
CA LYS A 288 -20.81 25.24 -5.80
C LYS A 288 -19.76 24.81 -4.78
N ALA A 289 -19.84 25.37 -3.56
CA ALA A 289 -19.08 24.93 -2.42
C ALA A 289 -19.92 24.06 -1.48
N TYR A 290 -19.31 23.03 -0.90
CA TYR A 290 -19.88 22.22 0.17
C TYR A 290 -18.90 22.13 1.33
N PHE A 291 -19.42 22.08 2.56
CA PHE A 291 -18.59 22.00 3.77
C PHE A 291 -18.82 20.69 4.49
N SER A 292 -17.71 19.99 4.79
CA SER A 292 -17.73 18.75 5.55
C SER A 292 -18.13 19.01 7.01
N HIS A 293 -18.66 17.99 7.68
CA HIS A 293 -18.92 18.09 9.12
C HIS A 293 -17.63 18.32 9.90
N PRO A 294 -17.70 19.08 10.98
CA PRO A 294 -16.55 19.24 11.88
C PRO A 294 -16.03 17.87 12.33
N TYR A 295 -14.71 17.68 12.29
CA TYR A 295 -14.01 16.43 12.67
C TYR A 295 -14.29 15.18 11.82
N SER A 296 -15.01 15.31 10.72
CA SER A 296 -15.34 14.22 9.80
C SER A 296 -14.33 14.12 8.64
N SER A 297 -13.05 13.93 8.98
CA SER A 297 -11.97 13.86 7.97
C SER A 297 -12.18 12.74 6.92
N TRP A 298 -12.94 11.70 7.27
CA TRP A 298 -13.29 10.62 6.34
C TRP A 298 -14.17 11.07 5.18
N GLU A 299 -14.94 12.15 5.33
CA GLU A 299 -15.76 12.74 4.25
C GLU A 299 -14.88 13.35 3.14
N ARG A 300 -13.62 13.70 3.48
CA ARG A 300 -12.59 14.21 2.58
C ARG A 300 -11.36 13.29 2.53
N GLY A 301 -11.60 12.00 2.48
CA GLY A 301 -10.55 10.98 2.53
C GLY A 301 -9.53 11.06 1.38
N THR A 302 -9.86 11.71 0.26
CA THR A 302 -8.93 11.95 -0.84
C THR A 302 -7.86 12.94 -0.40
N ASN A 303 -8.25 14.09 0.17
CA ASN A 303 -7.33 15.11 0.67
C ASN A 303 -6.45 14.60 1.80
N GLU A 304 -7.01 13.88 2.79
CA GLU A 304 -6.20 13.34 3.90
C GLU A 304 -5.07 12.44 3.37
N ARG A 305 -5.36 11.61 2.38
CA ARG A 305 -4.37 10.74 1.75
C ARG A 305 -3.33 11.52 0.95
N HIS A 306 -3.74 12.52 0.16
CA HIS A 306 -2.84 13.35 -0.64
C HIS A 306 -1.96 14.23 0.25
N ASN A 307 -2.52 14.84 1.27
CA ASN A 307 -1.75 15.58 2.28
C ASN A 307 -0.72 14.68 2.97
N GLY A 308 -1.05 13.42 3.23
CA GLY A 308 -0.10 12.41 3.71
C GLY A 308 1.05 12.15 2.74
N ILE A 309 0.82 12.29 1.43
CA ILE A 309 1.86 12.17 0.40
C ILE A 309 2.75 13.42 0.40
N ILE A 310 2.17 14.63 0.42
CA ILE A 310 2.91 15.90 0.50
C ILE A 310 3.82 15.92 1.74
N ARG A 311 3.36 15.37 2.86
CA ARG A 311 4.11 15.26 4.11
C ARG A 311 5.38 14.39 4.04
N ARG A 312 5.57 13.66 2.96
CA ARG A 312 6.84 12.93 2.69
C ARG A 312 7.96 13.88 2.29
N PHE A 313 7.61 14.97 1.61
CA PHE A 313 8.55 15.99 1.16
C PHE A 313 8.63 17.14 2.15
N ILE A 314 7.50 17.47 2.77
CA ILE A 314 7.35 18.59 3.68
C ILE A 314 6.78 18.08 5.02
N PRO A 315 7.63 17.62 5.94
CA PRO A 315 7.20 17.21 7.28
C PRO A 315 6.54 18.37 8.05
N LYS A 316 5.66 18.06 9.00
CA LYS A 316 4.97 19.09 9.82
C LYS A 316 5.89 20.02 10.59
N SER A 317 7.10 19.57 10.89
CA SER A 317 8.12 20.35 11.61
C SER A 317 8.93 21.30 10.73
N LYS A 318 8.76 21.25 9.40
CA LYS A 318 9.50 22.09 8.45
C LYS A 318 8.75 23.40 8.20
N SER A 319 9.49 24.54 8.24
CA SER A 319 8.97 25.84 7.79
C SER A 319 8.75 25.83 6.28
N LEU A 320 7.72 26.56 5.83
CA LEU A 320 7.43 26.75 4.40
C LEU A 320 8.01 28.04 3.83
N LYS A 321 8.61 28.91 4.67
CA LYS A 321 9.15 30.21 4.25
C LYS A 321 10.23 30.09 3.16
N ASP A 322 11.09 29.08 3.31
CA ASP A 322 12.25 28.91 2.44
C ASP A 322 12.02 27.90 1.32
N ILE A 323 10.77 27.47 1.11
CA ILE A 323 10.43 26.52 0.06
C ILE A 323 10.08 27.28 -1.21
N PRO A 324 10.87 27.15 -2.29
CA PRO A 324 10.58 27.83 -3.54
C PRO A 324 9.36 27.21 -4.22
N ILE A 325 8.62 28.02 -4.99
CA ILE A 325 7.44 27.59 -5.77
C ILE A 325 7.82 26.42 -6.69
N SER A 326 9.01 26.42 -7.27
CA SER A 326 9.51 25.31 -8.11
C SER A 326 9.59 23.97 -7.38
N ALA A 327 9.81 23.95 -6.06
CA ALA A 327 9.78 22.73 -5.27
C ALA A 327 8.35 22.23 -5.06
N ILE A 328 7.39 23.15 -4.87
CA ILE A 328 5.96 22.78 -4.79
C ILE A 328 5.48 22.20 -6.11
N LYS A 329 5.86 22.84 -7.24
CA LYS A 329 5.53 22.31 -8.58
C LYS A 329 6.11 20.94 -8.84
N ARG A 330 7.36 20.68 -8.47
CA ARG A 330 7.97 19.33 -8.57
C ARG A 330 7.21 18.28 -7.75
N ILE A 331 6.70 18.65 -6.57
CA ILE A 331 5.87 17.73 -5.76
C ILE A 331 4.54 17.46 -6.45
N GLU A 332 3.91 18.48 -7.00
CA GLU A 332 2.66 18.37 -7.76
C GLU A 332 2.85 17.44 -8.97
N ASP A 333 3.86 17.70 -9.80
CA ASP A 333 4.16 16.91 -11.00
C ASP A 333 4.46 15.45 -10.64
N TRP A 334 5.25 15.24 -9.57
CA TRP A 334 5.51 13.90 -9.06
C TRP A 334 4.24 13.19 -8.58
N MET A 335 3.36 13.87 -7.83
CA MET A 335 2.09 13.29 -7.37
C MET A 335 1.18 12.91 -8.53
N ASN A 336 1.16 13.71 -9.59
CA ASN A 336 0.33 13.52 -10.77
C ASN A 336 0.91 12.50 -11.76
N SER A 337 2.21 12.21 -11.69
CA SER A 337 2.89 11.18 -12.48
C SER A 337 2.89 9.79 -11.86
N LEU A 338 2.43 9.64 -10.60
CA LEU A 338 2.40 8.35 -9.93
C LEU A 338 1.28 7.45 -10.46
N PRO A 339 1.57 6.23 -10.95
CA PRO A 339 0.51 5.26 -11.29
C PRO A 339 -0.33 4.89 -10.08
N ARG A 340 -1.64 4.94 -10.22
CA ARG A 340 -2.60 4.67 -9.14
C ARG A 340 -3.39 3.40 -9.41
N LYS A 341 -3.37 2.44 -8.50
CA LYS A 341 -4.16 1.21 -8.62
C LYS A 341 -5.65 1.48 -8.86
N ILE A 342 -6.21 2.49 -8.19
CA ILE A 342 -7.62 2.89 -8.32
C ILE A 342 -7.95 3.44 -9.72
N LEU A 343 -6.95 3.88 -10.49
CA LEU A 343 -7.06 4.35 -11.88
C LEU A 343 -6.60 3.26 -12.88
N GLY A 344 -6.61 1.99 -12.48
CA GLY A 344 -6.08 0.91 -13.32
C GLY A 344 -4.59 1.06 -13.63
N TYR A 345 -3.82 1.68 -12.74
CA TYR A 345 -2.40 2.04 -12.88
C TYR A 345 -2.08 3.13 -13.92
N LYS A 346 -3.08 3.83 -14.42
CA LYS A 346 -2.87 5.11 -15.12
C LYS A 346 -2.40 6.18 -14.12
N THR A 347 -1.80 7.24 -14.64
CA THR A 347 -1.41 8.42 -13.84
C THR A 347 -2.58 9.39 -13.70
N PRO A 348 -2.68 10.15 -12.59
CA PRO A 348 -3.67 11.21 -12.45
C PRO A 348 -3.64 12.22 -13.59
N GLU A 349 -2.43 12.57 -14.07
CA GLU A 349 -2.25 13.48 -15.22
C GLU A 349 -2.93 12.95 -16.48
N ALA A 350 -2.65 11.69 -16.84
CA ALA A 350 -3.23 11.09 -18.03
C ALA A 350 -4.76 11.03 -17.94
N CYS A 351 -5.31 10.60 -16.78
CA CYS A 351 -6.75 10.54 -16.59
C CYS A 351 -7.41 11.93 -16.62
N PHE A 352 -6.75 12.95 -16.08
CA PHE A 352 -7.25 14.32 -16.09
C PHE A 352 -7.30 14.87 -17.52
N ASN A 353 -6.25 14.67 -18.30
CA ASN A 353 -6.17 15.10 -19.70
C ASN A 353 -7.21 14.37 -20.57
N GLU A 354 -7.46 13.07 -20.31
CA GLU A 354 -8.55 12.33 -20.96
C GLU A 354 -9.92 13.01 -20.71
N GLU A 355 -10.20 13.44 -19.47
CA GLU A 355 -11.45 14.12 -19.12
C GLU A 355 -11.55 15.52 -19.74
N LEU A 356 -10.45 16.28 -19.77
CA LEU A 356 -10.44 17.59 -20.46
C LEU A 356 -10.70 17.43 -21.96
N ALA A 357 -10.09 16.43 -22.60
CA ALA A 357 -10.33 16.15 -24.03
C ALA A 357 -11.81 15.83 -24.31
N LEU A 358 -12.47 15.07 -23.43
CA LEU A 358 -13.91 14.76 -23.54
C LEU A 358 -14.78 16.02 -23.42
N LEU A 359 -14.31 17.05 -22.71
CA LEU A 359 -14.98 18.33 -22.58
C LEU A 359 -14.60 19.33 -23.67
N HIS A 360 -13.75 18.94 -24.64
CA HIS A 360 -13.17 19.81 -25.67
C HIS A 360 -12.44 21.04 -25.07
N ILE A 361 -11.74 20.84 -23.96
CA ILE A 361 -10.91 21.85 -23.28
C ILE A 361 -9.45 21.50 -23.56
N GLN A 362 -8.73 22.45 -24.13
CA GLN A 362 -7.27 22.35 -24.38
C GLN A 362 -6.47 22.93 -23.22
#